data_17df410660d376215cefaf1dfeca4728
#
_entry.id   17df410660d376215cefaf1dfeca4728
#
_cell.length_a   1.000
_cell.length_b   1.000
_cell.length_c   1.000
_cell.angle_alpha   90.00
_cell.angle_beta   90.00
_cell.angle_gamma   90.00
#
_symmetry.space_group_name_H-M   'P 1'
#
loop_
_entity.id
_entity.type
_entity.pdbx_description
1 polymer ?
#
loop_
_entity_poly.entity_id
_entity_poly.type
_entity_poly.pdbx_seq_one_letter_code
_entity_poly.pdbx_strand_id
1 'polypeptide(L)'
;MKILHWLLQTDSSLTGLILRVTLAVVMFPHGAQKVFGWFGGHGFKGTMKSFTGSGIPTVFALLAIAAESLGSLALAVGLLTRVAAFGIACVMLVAIVTVHRPNGFFMNWEGNQKGEGFEYHLLALAMAISLMIVGAGAWSLDGALVSSD
;
A
#
# COMPACT_ATOMS: atom_id res chain seq x y z
N MET A 1 4.30 -17.01 -19.26
CA MET A 1 3.52 -16.05 -20.06
C MET A 1 2.11 -15.79 -19.48
N LYS A 2 1.25 -16.78 -19.25
CA LYS A 2 -0.14 -16.57 -18.78
C LYS A 2 -0.28 -15.79 -17.47
N ILE A 3 0.57 -16.06 -16.46
CA ILE A 3 0.51 -15.36 -15.14
C ILE A 3 0.89 -13.90 -15.29
N LEU A 4 1.96 -13.58 -16.01
CA LEU A 4 2.39 -12.20 -16.23
C LEU A 4 1.32 -11.40 -16.97
N HIS A 5 0.73 -11.96 -18.02
CA HIS A 5 -0.37 -11.33 -18.75
C HIS A 5 -1.56 -11.04 -17.81
N TRP A 6 -1.97 -11.99 -16.95
CA TRP A 6 -3.02 -11.77 -15.98
C TRP A 6 -2.69 -10.66 -14.96
N LEU A 7 -1.43 -10.59 -14.51
CA LEU A 7 -0.99 -9.54 -13.57
C LEU A 7 -1.05 -8.14 -14.17
N LEU A 8 -0.77 -8.01 -15.47
CA LEU A 8 -0.75 -6.74 -16.19
C LEU A 8 -2.11 -6.40 -16.83
N GLN A 9 -3.00 -7.39 -16.99
CA GLN A 9 -4.30 -7.19 -17.64
C GLN A 9 -5.10 -6.11 -16.90
N THR A 10 -5.58 -5.12 -17.66
CA THR A 10 -6.38 -4.02 -17.12
C THR A 10 -7.37 -3.54 -18.20
N ASP A 11 -8.39 -2.84 -17.76
CA ASP A 11 -9.29 -2.08 -18.64
C ASP A 11 -8.81 -0.62 -18.75
N SER A 12 -9.51 0.19 -19.54
CA SER A 12 -9.27 1.62 -19.69
C SER A 12 -10.16 2.47 -18.76
N SER A 13 -10.68 1.91 -17.66
CA SER A 13 -11.60 2.61 -16.77
C SER A 13 -10.91 3.70 -15.97
N LEU A 14 -11.62 4.80 -15.73
CA LEU A 14 -11.18 5.85 -14.81
C LEU A 14 -11.24 5.38 -13.36
N THR A 15 -12.03 4.36 -13.04
CA THR A 15 -12.14 3.79 -11.69
C THR A 15 -10.79 3.27 -11.20
N GLY A 16 -10.12 2.44 -12.01
CA GLY A 16 -8.79 1.93 -11.68
C GLY A 16 -7.77 3.07 -11.51
N LEU A 17 -7.78 4.06 -12.40
CA LEU A 17 -6.93 5.24 -12.30
C LEU A 17 -7.14 6.01 -10.99
N ILE A 18 -8.39 6.33 -10.65
CA ILE A 18 -8.72 7.09 -9.43
C ILE A 18 -8.26 6.32 -8.19
N LEU A 19 -8.60 5.03 -8.10
CA LEU A 19 -8.25 4.20 -6.96
C LEU A 19 -6.73 4.12 -6.77
N ARG A 20 -5.96 3.82 -7.84
CA ARG A 20 -4.51 3.67 -7.72
C ARG A 20 -3.80 4.97 -7.39
N VAL A 21 -4.20 6.08 -8.01
CA VAL A 21 -3.58 7.38 -7.76
C VAL A 21 -3.89 7.84 -6.33
N THR A 22 -5.13 7.71 -5.88
CA THR A 22 -5.50 8.06 -4.50
C THR A 22 -4.72 7.21 -3.50
N LEU A 23 -4.67 5.89 -3.69
CA LEU A 23 -3.93 5.01 -2.79
C LEU A 23 -2.42 5.30 -2.83
N ALA A 24 -1.85 5.61 -4.00
CA ALA A 24 -0.46 6.01 -4.15
C ALA A 24 -0.14 7.29 -3.37
N VAL A 25 -0.95 8.34 -3.54
CA VAL A 25 -0.77 9.63 -2.85
C VAL A 25 -0.83 9.46 -1.33
N VAL A 26 -1.74 8.63 -0.84
CA VAL A 26 -1.90 8.37 0.59
C VAL A 26 -0.75 7.51 1.14
N MET A 27 -0.32 6.49 0.41
CA MET A 27 0.71 5.55 0.89
C MET A 27 2.14 6.06 0.71
N PHE A 28 2.39 6.95 -0.26
CA PHE A 28 3.73 7.48 -0.51
C PHE A 28 4.37 8.17 0.73
N PRO A 29 3.69 9.06 1.47
CA PRO A 29 4.24 9.63 2.69
C PRO A 29 4.63 8.58 3.74
N HIS A 30 3.82 7.51 3.91
CA HIS A 30 4.13 6.41 4.84
C HIS A 30 5.39 5.63 4.42
N GLY A 31 5.55 5.37 3.12
CA GLY A 31 6.78 4.79 2.59
C GLY A 31 7.98 5.71 2.76
N ALA A 32 7.83 7.00 2.49
CA ALA A 32 8.88 8.00 2.65
C ALA A 32 9.33 8.18 4.11
N GLN A 33 8.40 8.11 5.06
CA GLN A 33 8.71 8.04 6.50
C GLN A 33 9.63 6.87 6.83
N LYS A 34 9.33 5.70 6.26
CA LYS A 34 10.06 4.47 6.56
C LYS A 34 11.42 4.39 5.89
N VAL A 35 11.57 4.95 4.68
CA VAL A 35 12.84 4.88 3.92
C VAL A 35 13.74 6.07 4.22
N PHE A 36 13.22 7.29 4.10
CA PHE A 36 13.99 8.53 4.14
C PHE A 36 13.91 9.26 5.49
N GLY A 37 12.96 8.89 6.35
CA GLY A 37 12.70 9.63 7.59
C GLY A 37 11.95 10.95 7.36
N TRP A 38 11.36 11.17 6.18
CA TRP A 38 10.57 12.36 5.90
C TRP A 38 9.30 12.39 6.77
N PHE A 39 8.67 13.55 6.87
CA PHE A 39 7.41 13.74 7.61
C PHE A 39 7.47 13.23 9.07
N GLY A 40 8.64 13.35 9.72
CA GLY A 40 8.83 12.88 11.10
C GLY A 40 9.02 11.36 11.26
N GLY A 41 9.32 10.66 10.18
CA GLY A 41 9.58 9.21 10.20
C GLY A 41 10.96 8.84 10.74
N HIS A 42 11.18 7.55 10.98
CA HIS A 42 12.41 7.02 11.59
C HIS A 42 13.51 6.67 10.55
N GLY A 43 13.20 6.73 9.25
CA GLY A 43 14.08 6.28 8.19
C GLY A 43 14.26 4.76 8.20
N PHE A 44 15.02 4.24 7.23
CA PHE A 44 15.14 2.80 7.03
C PHE A 44 15.68 2.05 8.25
N LYS A 45 16.80 2.51 8.83
CA LYS A 45 17.42 1.84 10.00
C LYS A 45 16.51 1.85 11.22
N GLY A 46 15.86 3.01 11.50
CA GLY A 46 14.96 3.15 12.64
C GLY A 46 13.71 2.30 12.48
N THR A 47 13.11 2.27 11.28
CA THR A 47 11.94 1.45 10.96
C THR A 47 12.26 -0.05 11.08
N MET A 48 13.40 -0.50 10.53
CA MET A 48 13.84 -1.89 10.65
C MET A 48 14.02 -2.30 12.12
N LYS A 49 14.67 -1.45 12.92
CA LYS A 49 14.85 -1.71 14.35
C LYS A 49 13.52 -1.79 15.09
N SER A 50 12.57 -0.89 14.78
CA SER A 50 11.24 -0.89 15.38
C SER A 50 10.47 -2.16 15.05
N PHE A 51 10.40 -2.55 13.77
CA PHE A 51 9.67 -3.73 13.32
C PHE A 51 10.24 -5.03 13.90
N THR A 52 11.57 -5.21 13.80
CA THR A 52 12.22 -6.41 14.35
C THR A 52 12.16 -6.45 15.88
N GLY A 53 12.25 -5.31 16.55
CA GLY A 53 12.07 -5.19 18.00
C GLY A 53 10.64 -5.52 18.47
N SER A 54 9.65 -5.35 17.60
CA SER A 54 8.25 -5.78 17.83
C SER A 54 7.98 -7.23 17.45
N GLY A 55 9.02 -8.02 17.10
CA GLY A 55 8.90 -9.44 16.78
C GLY A 55 8.58 -9.73 15.32
N ILE A 56 8.55 -8.72 14.44
CA ILE A 56 8.34 -8.93 13.01
C ILE A 56 9.66 -9.46 12.38
N PRO A 57 9.65 -10.63 11.73
CA PRO A 57 10.83 -11.15 11.05
C PRO A 57 11.37 -10.17 9.99
N THR A 58 12.69 -10.07 9.87
CA THR A 58 13.38 -9.13 8.98
C THR A 58 12.83 -9.11 7.55
N VAL A 59 12.53 -10.29 6.99
CA VAL A 59 11.97 -10.41 5.62
C VAL A 59 10.62 -9.69 5.52
N PHE A 60 9.72 -9.87 6.48
CA PHE A 60 8.41 -9.21 6.47
C PHE A 60 8.52 -7.71 6.73
N ALA A 61 9.47 -7.28 7.55
CA ALA A 61 9.77 -5.87 7.75
C ALA A 61 10.23 -5.21 6.43
N LEU A 62 11.13 -5.87 5.68
CA LEU A 62 11.57 -5.40 4.36
C LEU A 62 10.44 -5.37 3.34
N LEU A 63 9.60 -6.41 3.30
CA LEU A 63 8.44 -6.47 2.39
C LEU A 63 7.43 -5.37 2.70
N ALA A 64 7.18 -5.07 3.97
CA ALA A 64 6.28 -3.99 4.36
C ALA A 64 6.83 -2.62 3.93
N ILE A 65 8.11 -2.34 4.16
CA ILE A 65 8.76 -1.11 3.70
C ILE A 65 8.68 -1.00 2.17
N ALA A 66 8.98 -2.08 1.44
CA ALA A 66 8.93 -2.11 -0.02
C ALA A 66 7.50 -1.90 -0.54
N ALA A 67 6.50 -2.53 0.08
CA ALA A 67 5.10 -2.38 -0.32
C ALA A 67 4.61 -0.93 -0.18
N GLU A 68 4.96 -0.23 0.89
CA GLU A 68 4.55 1.16 1.09
C GLU A 68 5.38 2.15 0.25
N SER A 69 6.66 1.91 0.02
CA SER A 69 7.54 2.80 -0.74
C SER A 69 7.50 2.52 -2.24
N LEU A 70 8.02 1.38 -2.67
CA LEU A 70 8.04 1.01 -4.09
C LEU A 70 6.63 0.72 -4.62
N GLY A 71 5.77 0.11 -3.79
CA GLY A 71 4.38 -0.17 -4.16
C GLY A 71 3.58 1.10 -4.41
N SER A 72 3.74 2.15 -3.60
CA SER A 72 3.07 3.43 -3.85
C SER A 72 3.54 4.09 -5.15
N LEU A 73 4.83 4.04 -5.48
CA LEU A 73 5.37 4.54 -6.74
C LEU A 73 4.86 3.71 -7.94
N ALA A 74 4.83 2.39 -7.79
CA ALA A 74 4.29 1.48 -8.79
C ALA A 74 2.80 1.77 -9.07
N LEU A 75 1.99 1.99 -8.02
CA LEU A 75 0.60 2.42 -8.17
C LEU A 75 0.49 3.78 -8.87
N ALA A 76 1.35 4.74 -8.56
CA ALA A 76 1.29 6.07 -9.17
C ALA A 76 1.40 5.99 -10.71
N VAL A 77 2.29 5.15 -11.22
CA VAL A 77 2.50 4.96 -12.67
C VAL A 77 1.66 3.82 -13.26
N GLY A 78 0.97 3.03 -12.43
CA GLY A 78 0.18 1.88 -12.86
C GLY A 78 1.03 0.74 -13.39
N LEU A 79 2.12 0.40 -12.70
CA LEU A 79 3.01 -0.70 -13.03
C LEU A 79 2.86 -1.83 -12.01
N LEU A 80 2.62 -3.06 -12.48
CA LEU A 80 2.38 -4.22 -11.63
C LEU A 80 1.33 -3.92 -10.54
N THR A 81 0.28 -3.22 -10.92
CA THR A 81 -0.73 -2.65 -10.01
C THR A 81 -1.30 -3.69 -9.06
N ARG A 82 -1.62 -4.90 -9.55
CA ARG A 82 -2.16 -5.98 -8.69
C ARG A 82 -1.17 -6.43 -7.63
N VAL A 83 0.13 -6.51 -7.97
CA VAL A 83 1.20 -6.91 -7.03
C VAL A 83 1.40 -5.84 -5.97
N ALA A 84 1.48 -4.57 -6.39
CA ALA A 84 1.61 -3.44 -5.48
C ALA A 84 0.41 -3.34 -4.52
N ALA A 85 -0.81 -3.46 -5.05
CA ALA A 85 -2.04 -3.47 -4.26
C ALA A 85 -2.09 -4.64 -3.27
N PHE A 86 -1.68 -5.84 -3.68
CA PHE A 86 -1.57 -6.98 -2.78
C PHE A 86 -0.60 -6.73 -1.62
N GLY A 87 0.58 -6.17 -1.91
CA GLY A 87 1.55 -5.80 -0.87
C GLY A 87 0.97 -4.81 0.14
N ILE A 88 0.30 -3.75 -0.34
CA ILE A 88 -0.36 -2.78 0.53
C ILE A 88 -1.49 -3.43 1.33
N ALA A 89 -2.31 -4.30 0.72
CA ALA A 89 -3.38 -5.01 1.43
C ALA A 89 -2.82 -5.85 2.59
N CYS A 90 -1.72 -6.57 2.37
CA CYS A 90 -1.03 -7.32 3.43
C CYS A 90 -0.57 -6.40 4.57
N VAL A 91 0.04 -5.26 4.24
CA VAL A 91 0.48 -4.28 5.25
C VAL A 91 -0.71 -3.75 6.05
N MET A 92 -1.81 -3.39 5.40
CA MET A 92 -3.02 -2.90 6.08
C MET A 92 -3.61 -3.94 7.02
N LEU A 93 -3.71 -5.20 6.61
CA LEU A 93 -4.20 -6.29 7.46
C LEU A 93 -3.31 -6.49 8.70
N VAL A 94 -2.00 -6.54 8.50
CA VAL A 94 -1.05 -6.69 9.60
C VAL A 94 -1.14 -5.50 10.55
N ALA A 95 -1.19 -4.26 10.04
CA ALA A 95 -1.31 -3.05 10.84
C ALA A 95 -2.60 -3.05 11.68
N ILE A 96 -3.74 -3.44 11.11
CA ILE A 96 -5.00 -3.59 11.86
C ILE A 96 -4.82 -4.55 13.02
N VAL A 97 -4.31 -5.75 12.76
CA VAL A 97 -4.25 -6.83 13.77
C VAL A 97 -3.23 -6.53 14.87
N THR A 98 -2.07 -5.97 14.50
CA THR A 98 -0.94 -5.84 15.43
C THR A 98 -0.89 -4.50 16.16
N VAL A 99 -1.39 -3.42 15.54
CA VAL A 99 -1.21 -2.06 16.06
C VAL A 99 -2.54 -1.37 16.37
N HIS A 100 -3.49 -1.38 15.43
CA HIS A 100 -4.64 -0.47 15.47
C HIS A 100 -5.88 -1.05 16.15
N ARG A 101 -6.07 -2.38 16.10
CA ARG A 101 -7.22 -3.06 16.74
C ARG A 101 -7.40 -2.73 18.22
N PRO A 102 -6.35 -2.65 19.05
CA PRO A 102 -6.50 -2.28 20.47
C PRO A 102 -7.00 -0.85 20.70
N ASN A 103 -6.84 0.03 19.71
CA ASN A 103 -7.27 1.44 19.80
C ASN A 103 -8.73 1.65 19.37
N GLY A 104 -9.42 0.60 18.90
CA GLY A 104 -10.81 0.67 18.45
C GLY A 104 -10.95 1.01 16.96
N PHE A 105 -12.18 1.29 16.55
CA PHE A 105 -12.54 1.52 15.15
C PHE A 105 -12.11 2.92 14.66
N PHE A 106 -12.47 3.97 15.40
CA PHE A 106 -12.35 5.35 14.95
C PHE A 106 -10.93 5.88 14.98
N MET A 107 -10.56 6.68 13.95
CA MET A 107 -9.33 7.47 13.96
C MET A 107 -9.35 8.49 15.09
N ASN A 108 -8.18 8.86 15.59
CA ASN A 108 -8.01 9.75 16.74
C ASN A 108 -8.07 11.24 16.32
N TRP A 109 -9.14 11.66 15.63
CA TRP A 109 -9.29 13.01 15.12
C TRP A 109 -9.22 14.11 16.20
N GLU A 110 -9.68 13.80 17.40
CA GLU A 110 -9.73 14.73 18.52
C GLU A 110 -8.52 14.64 19.47
N GLY A 111 -7.60 13.69 19.22
CA GLY A 111 -6.40 13.51 20.04
C GLY A 111 -6.65 12.97 21.45
N ASN A 112 -7.83 12.43 21.75
CA ASN A 112 -8.25 11.95 23.07
C ASN A 112 -8.13 10.43 23.25
N GLN A 113 -7.68 9.70 22.24
CA GLN A 113 -7.46 8.26 22.25
C GLN A 113 -5.97 7.93 22.48
N LYS A 114 -5.67 6.71 22.91
CA LYS A 114 -4.27 6.24 23.10
C LYS A 114 -3.50 6.07 21.78
N GLY A 115 -4.18 5.97 20.67
CA GLY A 115 -3.62 5.82 19.33
C GLY A 115 -4.71 5.80 18.27
N GLU A 116 -4.31 5.67 17.01
CA GLU A 116 -5.20 5.65 15.86
C GLU A 116 -5.95 4.32 15.76
N GLY A 117 -7.26 4.38 15.53
CA GLY A 117 -8.07 3.20 15.20
C GLY A 117 -7.82 2.68 13.78
N PHE A 118 -8.69 1.79 13.30
CA PHE A 118 -8.43 1.08 12.06
C PHE A 118 -9.37 1.41 10.88
N GLU A 119 -10.31 2.35 11.02
CA GLU A 119 -11.25 2.69 9.94
C GLU A 119 -10.55 3.11 8.64
N TYR A 120 -9.48 3.90 8.73
CA TYR A 120 -8.64 4.28 7.61
C TYR A 120 -8.06 3.05 6.88
N HIS A 121 -7.57 2.07 7.65
CA HIS A 121 -6.98 0.85 7.11
C HIS A 121 -8.00 0.01 6.34
N LEU A 122 -9.28 0.01 6.76
CA LEU A 122 -10.35 -0.66 6.03
C LEU A 122 -10.59 -0.01 4.67
N LEU A 123 -10.59 1.33 4.59
CA LEU A 123 -10.74 2.04 3.32
C LEU A 123 -9.57 1.74 2.38
N ALA A 124 -8.32 1.83 2.88
CA ALA A 124 -7.15 1.52 2.09
C ALA A 124 -7.15 0.04 1.61
N LEU A 125 -7.57 -0.89 2.48
CA LEU A 125 -7.71 -2.31 2.15
C LEU A 125 -8.76 -2.53 1.06
N ALA A 126 -9.93 -1.89 1.17
CA ALA A 126 -10.98 -1.98 0.15
C ALA A 126 -10.51 -1.45 -1.22
N MET A 127 -9.78 -0.33 -1.23
CA MET A 127 -9.18 0.20 -2.46
C MET A 127 -8.15 -0.75 -3.06
N ALA A 128 -7.27 -1.33 -2.23
CA ALA A 128 -6.27 -2.29 -2.67
C ALA A 128 -6.91 -3.57 -3.24
N ILE A 129 -7.92 -4.12 -2.58
CA ILE A 129 -8.68 -5.29 -3.08
C ILE A 129 -9.37 -4.95 -4.41
N SER A 130 -9.98 -3.77 -4.53
CA SER A 130 -10.61 -3.33 -5.78
C SER A 130 -9.59 -3.28 -6.92
N LEU A 131 -8.38 -2.74 -6.69
CA LEU A 131 -7.30 -2.71 -7.67
C LEU A 131 -6.80 -4.10 -8.05
N MET A 132 -6.78 -5.05 -7.12
CA MET A 132 -6.45 -6.45 -7.43
C MET A 132 -7.47 -7.09 -8.38
N ILE A 133 -8.73 -6.64 -8.33
CA ILE A 133 -9.82 -7.14 -9.19
C ILE A 133 -9.78 -6.44 -10.55
N VAL A 134 -9.85 -5.10 -10.57
CA VAL A 134 -10.03 -4.33 -11.81
C VAL A 134 -8.71 -4.04 -12.55
N GLY A 135 -7.58 -4.06 -11.88
CA GLY A 135 -6.28 -3.67 -12.46
C GLY A 135 -6.02 -2.17 -12.42
N ALA A 136 -5.08 -1.72 -13.23
CA ALA A 136 -4.53 -0.37 -13.19
C ALA A 136 -5.47 0.74 -13.71
N GLY A 137 -6.41 0.41 -14.61
CA GLY A 137 -7.25 1.39 -15.28
C GLY A 137 -6.51 2.20 -16.36
N ALA A 138 -7.13 3.30 -16.75
CA ALA A 138 -6.61 4.19 -17.79
C ALA A 138 -5.21 4.75 -17.46
N TRP A 139 -4.45 5.08 -18.51
CA TRP A 139 -3.13 5.74 -18.44
C TRP A 139 -2.15 5.02 -17.52
N SER A 140 -2.06 3.70 -17.66
CA SER A 140 -1.17 2.84 -16.87
C SER A 140 -0.07 2.21 -17.72
N LEU A 141 1.08 1.95 -17.12
CA LEU A 141 2.12 1.16 -17.76
C LEU A 141 1.69 -0.30 -17.98
N ASP A 142 0.88 -0.86 -17.08
CA ASP A 142 0.30 -2.20 -17.26
C ASP A 142 -0.50 -2.30 -18.57
N GLY A 143 -1.38 -1.29 -18.84
CA GLY A 143 -2.15 -1.23 -20.05
C GLY A 143 -1.30 -1.05 -21.31
N ALA A 144 -0.25 -0.22 -21.23
CA ALA A 144 0.66 -0.02 -22.36
C ALA A 144 1.45 -1.28 -22.70
N LEU A 145 1.87 -2.07 -21.70
CA LEU A 145 2.61 -3.31 -21.90
C LEU A 145 1.74 -4.43 -22.50
N VAL A 146 0.45 -4.51 -22.12
CA VAL A 146 -0.47 -5.52 -22.67
C VAL A 146 -0.93 -5.18 -24.10
N SER A 147 -1.05 -3.89 -24.43
CA SER A 147 -1.48 -3.47 -25.79
C SER A 147 -0.38 -3.55 -26.83
N SER A 148 0.87 -3.84 -26.44
CA SER A 148 2.02 -3.99 -27.33
C SER A 148 2.26 -5.44 -27.80
N ASP A 149 1.50 -6.40 -27.27
CA ASP A 149 1.50 -7.82 -27.67
C ASP A 149 0.28 -8.13 -28.55
#